data_79c1ac0934a8f9513186c739015b2952
#
_entry.id   79c1ac0934a8f9513186c739015b2952
#
_cell.length_a   1.000
_cell.length_b   1.000
_cell.length_c   1.000
_cell.angle_alpha   90.00
_cell.angle_beta   90.00
_cell.angle_gamma   90.00
#
_symmetry.space_group_name_H-M   'P 1'
#
loop_
_entity.id
_entity.type
_entity.pdbx_description
1 polymer ?
#
loop_
_entity_poly.entity_id
_entity_poly.type
_entity_poly.pdbx_seq_one_letter_code
_entity_poly.pdbx_strand_id
1 'polypeptide(L)'
;ISEQIESAHECFEVGATVAHCHVRNEDQTPTSDADRFSRLKEGLEKYCPGMIVQFSTGGRAGSGRERGQMLSLKPEMASLAVGSNNFPNRVYDNSPDLINWLAKEMLNYNVLPEVEAFDLSHIFQAAQMVSDGRLIRPPYIQFVMGIKNAMPADMEVFKFYIKTVQRILPGSEWCGAGIGKFQSVVNEWSIRMGGHTRTGMEDNIRLDKNTLAPSNAALVLKAVELCAKYDRPVASCKQARKILNLKYFDET
;
A
#
# COMPACT_ATOMS: atom_id res chain seq x y z
N ILE A 1 -16.30 -10.47 4.35
CA ILE A 1 -15.17 -10.34 5.29
C ILE A 1 -14.44 -11.68 5.45
N SER A 2 -15.13 -12.81 5.68
CA SER A 2 -14.49 -14.14 5.85
C SER A 2 -13.56 -14.50 4.68
N GLU A 3 -14.01 -14.36 3.44
CA GLU A 3 -13.21 -14.60 2.24
C GLU A 3 -11.97 -13.69 2.15
N GLN A 4 -12.08 -12.44 2.63
CA GLN A 4 -10.95 -11.53 2.67
C GLN A 4 -9.90 -11.96 3.71
N ILE A 5 -10.35 -12.45 4.88
CA ILE A 5 -9.47 -12.99 5.92
C ILE A 5 -8.78 -14.26 5.41
N GLU A 6 -9.53 -15.16 4.78
CA GLU A 6 -8.99 -16.39 4.20
C GLU A 6 -7.93 -16.07 3.13
N SER A 7 -8.24 -15.19 2.19
CA SER A 7 -7.29 -14.75 1.15
C SER A 7 -6.04 -14.09 1.73
N ALA A 8 -6.19 -13.29 2.79
CA ALA A 8 -5.04 -12.70 3.47
C ALA A 8 -4.20 -13.75 4.23
N HIS A 9 -4.85 -14.75 4.83
CA HIS A 9 -4.16 -15.86 5.49
C HIS A 9 -3.37 -16.70 4.49
N GLU A 10 -3.94 -17.04 3.32
CA GLU A 10 -3.20 -17.70 2.25
C GLU A 10 -1.96 -16.88 1.83
N CYS A 11 -2.09 -15.56 1.72
CA CYS A 11 -0.97 -14.68 1.41
C CYS A 11 0.09 -14.64 2.52
N PHE A 12 -0.35 -14.66 3.79
CA PHE A 12 0.52 -14.71 4.96
C PHE A 12 1.35 -15.99 4.97
N GLU A 13 0.73 -17.14 4.73
CA GLU A 13 1.43 -18.45 4.69
C GLU A 13 2.51 -18.52 3.61
N VAL A 14 2.36 -17.80 2.51
CA VAL A 14 3.37 -17.74 1.43
C VAL A 14 4.34 -16.56 1.57
N GLY A 15 4.27 -15.78 2.66
CA GLY A 15 5.28 -14.81 3.04
C GLY A 15 4.89 -13.32 2.90
N ALA A 16 3.63 -12.98 2.68
CA ALA A 16 3.20 -11.57 2.75
C ALA A 16 3.29 -11.05 4.19
N THR A 17 3.76 -9.82 4.36
CA THR A 17 3.99 -9.20 5.67
C THR A 17 3.12 -7.98 5.93
N VAL A 18 2.52 -7.42 4.90
CA VAL A 18 1.59 -6.27 4.96
C VAL A 18 0.33 -6.63 4.17
N ALA A 19 -0.83 -6.47 4.79
CA ALA A 19 -2.12 -6.58 4.11
C ALA A 19 -2.72 -5.19 3.84
N HIS A 20 -2.77 -4.79 2.56
CA HIS A 20 -3.51 -3.60 2.13
C HIS A 20 -4.99 -3.96 1.95
N CYS A 21 -5.86 -3.34 2.74
CA CYS A 21 -7.23 -3.78 2.90
C CYS A 21 -8.26 -2.75 2.43
N HIS A 22 -9.25 -3.23 1.70
CA HIS A 22 -10.53 -2.59 1.44
C HIS A 22 -11.66 -3.44 2.03
N VAL A 23 -12.80 -2.83 2.30
CA VAL A 23 -14.01 -3.57 2.68
C VAL A 23 -15.16 -3.28 1.70
N ARG A 24 -16.12 -4.18 1.66
CA ARG A 24 -17.30 -4.09 0.78
C ARG A 24 -18.57 -4.31 1.57
N ASN A 25 -19.67 -3.72 1.11
CA ASN A 25 -21.01 -4.03 1.55
C ASN A 25 -21.43 -5.45 1.11
N GLU A 26 -22.57 -5.93 1.58
CA GLU A 26 -23.11 -7.26 1.22
C GLU A 26 -23.38 -7.38 -0.29
N ASP A 27 -23.77 -6.28 -0.94
CA ASP A 27 -23.96 -6.18 -2.39
C ASP A 27 -22.66 -6.03 -3.19
N GLN A 28 -21.51 -6.18 -2.55
CA GLN A 28 -20.16 -6.05 -3.12
C GLN A 28 -19.77 -4.64 -3.53
N THR A 29 -20.55 -3.62 -3.22
CA THR A 29 -20.13 -2.22 -3.41
C THR A 29 -19.02 -1.85 -2.42
N PRO A 30 -18.03 -1.03 -2.81
CA PRO A 30 -16.99 -0.55 -1.89
C PRO A 30 -17.60 0.31 -0.78
N THR A 31 -17.03 0.24 0.43
CA THR A 31 -17.47 1.04 1.58
C THR A 31 -16.29 1.44 2.45
N SER A 32 -16.45 2.51 3.24
CA SER A 32 -15.51 2.93 4.31
C SER A 32 -16.06 2.61 5.70
N ASP A 33 -17.02 1.70 5.80
CA ASP A 33 -17.68 1.32 7.04
C ASP A 33 -16.68 0.81 8.10
N ALA A 34 -16.66 1.48 9.25
CA ALA A 34 -15.70 1.21 10.31
C ALA A 34 -15.93 -0.16 10.98
N ASP A 35 -17.19 -0.61 11.12
CA ASP A 35 -17.48 -1.91 11.74
C ASP A 35 -16.98 -3.06 10.88
N ARG A 36 -17.05 -2.91 9.55
CA ARG A 36 -16.50 -3.89 8.61
C ARG A 36 -14.98 -3.94 8.67
N PHE A 37 -14.32 -2.78 8.76
CA PHE A 37 -12.87 -2.71 8.97
C PHE A 37 -12.46 -3.30 10.31
N SER A 38 -13.23 -3.08 11.41
CA SER A 38 -12.97 -3.69 12.71
C SER A 38 -13.00 -5.21 12.63
N ARG A 39 -14.05 -5.78 12.06
CA ARG A 39 -14.19 -7.24 11.87
C ARG A 39 -13.09 -7.84 11.01
N LEU A 40 -12.66 -7.12 9.96
CA LEU A 40 -11.54 -7.56 9.14
C LEU A 40 -10.23 -7.54 9.94
N LYS A 41 -9.96 -6.46 10.67
CA LYS A 41 -8.78 -6.31 11.51
C LYS A 41 -8.68 -7.40 12.56
N GLU A 42 -9.76 -7.65 13.31
CA GLU A 42 -9.85 -8.73 14.31
C GLU A 42 -9.55 -10.12 13.70
N GLY A 43 -10.07 -10.37 12.50
CA GLY A 43 -9.79 -11.61 11.77
C GLY A 43 -8.34 -11.74 11.34
N LEU A 44 -7.73 -10.65 10.85
CA LEU A 44 -6.31 -10.65 10.45
C LEU A 44 -5.39 -10.82 11.67
N GLU A 45 -5.66 -10.13 12.77
CA GLU A 45 -4.91 -10.29 14.03
C GLU A 45 -4.95 -11.73 14.55
N LYS A 46 -6.10 -12.40 14.40
CA LYS A 46 -6.29 -13.78 14.84
C LYS A 46 -5.63 -14.82 13.93
N TYR A 47 -5.75 -14.68 12.62
CA TYR A 47 -5.35 -15.71 11.66
C TYR A 47 -4.03 -15.41 10.94
N CYS A 48 -3.54 -14.16 10.99
CA CYS A 48 -2.28 -13.73 10.40
C CYS A 48 -1.40 -13.05 11.47
N PRO A 49 -0.95 -13.78 12.52
CA PRO A 49 -0.31 -13.16 13.67
C PRO A 49 0.96 -12.40 13.29
N GLY A 50 0.99 -11.12 13.67
CA GLY A 50 2.11 -10.22 13.38
C GLY A 50 2.08 -9.57 12.00
N MET A 51 1.20 -9.94 11.08
CA MET A 51 1.01 -9.26 9.81
C MET A 51 0.61 -7.80 10.03
N ILE A 52 1.22 -6.88 9.29
CA ILE A 52 0.93 -5.46 9.38
C ILE A 52 -0.39 -5.18 8.66
N VAL A 53 -1.34 -4.56 9.36
CA VAL A 53 -2.64 -4.22 8.79
C VAL A 53 -2.62 -2.78 8.28
N GLN A 54 -2.84 -2.62 6.98
CA GLN A 54 -2.95 -1.33 6.32
C GLN A 54 -4.36 -1.12 5.77
N PHE A 55 -5.01 -0.04 6.17
CA PHE A 55 -6.33 0.33 5.64
C PHE A 55 -6.21 1.31 4.48
N SER A 56 -7.02 1.09 3.45
CA SER A 56 -7.11 2.01 2.33
C SER A 56 -8.01 3.20 2.66
N THR A 57 -7.49 4.40 2.47
CA THR A 57 -8.30 5.63 2.46
C THR A 57 -8.70 6.04 1.04
N GLY A 58 -8.65 5.12 0.08
CA GLY A 58 -8.90 5.39 -1.34
C GLY A 58 -10.35 5.81 -1.64
N GLY A 59 -10.53 6.64 -2.67
CA GLY A 59 -11.83 7.22 -3.04
C GLY A 59 -12.81 6.28 -3.75
N ARG A 60 -12.61 4.96 -3.71
CA ARG A 60 -13.60 4.00 -4.23
C ARG A 60 -14.77 3.81 -3.26
N ALA A 61 -14.51 3.95 -1.97
CA ALA A 61 -15.39 3.54 -0.88
C ALA A 61 -16.12 4.72 -0.20
N GLY A 62 -16.05 5.91 -0.76
CA GLY A 62 -16.69 7.10 -0.18
C GLY A 62 -16.08 8.40 -0.70
N SER A 63 -16.62 9.51 -0.25
CA SER A 63 -16.15 10.86 -0.59
C SER A 63 -15.72 11.62 0.67
N GLY A 64 -14.82 12.58 0.48
CA GLY A 64 -14.40 13.45 1.56
C GLY A 64 -13.92 12.69 2.81
N ARG A 65 -14.36 13.12 3.99
CA ARG A 65 -13.91 12.58 5.28
C ARG A 65 -14.40 11.16 5.61
N GLU A 66 -15.42 10.66 4.91
CA GLU A 66 -15.84 9.27 5.06
C GLU A 66 -14.68 8.29 4.82
N ARG A 67 -13.75 8.66 3.94
CA ARG A 67 -12.57 7.86 3.59
C ARG A 67 -11.60 7.61 4.75
N GLY A 68 -11.72 8.31 5.84
CA GLY A 68 -10.84 8.17 7.02
C GLY A 68 -11.55 7.73 8.30
N GLN A 69 -12.83 7.37 8.25
CA GLN A 69 -13.59 6.99 9.46
C GLN A 69 -12.94 5.83 10.22
N MET A 70 -12.39 4.85 9.50
CA MET A 70 -11.76 3.68 10.09
C MET A 70 -10.38 3.95 10.71
N LEU A 71 -9.80 5.14 10.57
CA LEU A 71 -8.52 5.48 11.19
C LEU A 71 -8.60 5.46 12.73
N SER A 72 -9.78 5.70 13.30
CA SER A 72 -10.03 5.56 14.74
C SER A 72 -9.83 4.15 15.29
N LEU A 73 -9.87 3.13 14.43
CA LEU A 73 -9.55 1.74 14.77
C LEU A 73 -8.03 1.49 14.91
N LYS A 74 -7.22 2.52 14.66
CA LYS A 74 -5.75 2.50 14.81
C LYS A 74 -5.09 1.35 14.04
N PRO A 75 -5.33 1.21 12.71
CA PRO A 75 -4.51 0.31 11.92
C PRO A 75 -3.05 0.76 12.03
N GLU A 76 -2.10 -0.13 11.77
CA GLU A 76 -0.68 0.23 11.87
C GLU A 76 -0.26 1.15 10.74
N MET A 77 -0.88 0.96 9.57
CA MET A 77 -0.66 1.77 8.37
C MET A 77 -1.98 2.16 7.72
N ALA A 78 -1.96 3.22 6.94
CA ALA A 78 -3.04 3.56 6.02
C ALA A 78 -2.50 4.24 4.77
N SER A 79 -3.15 4.02 3.62
CA SER A 79 -2.75 4.72 2.39
C SER A 79 -3.10 6.21 2.47
N LEU A 80 -2.27 7.05 1.85
CA LEU A 80 -2.45 8.50 1.77
C LEU A 80 -2.07 8.99 0.37
N ALA A 81 -3.08 9.21 -0.48
CA ALA A 81 -2.86 9.93 -1.73
C ALA A 81 -2.70 11.42 -1.44
N VAL A 82 -1.59 12.02 -1.88
CA VAL A 82 -1.22 13.41 -1.58
C VAL A 82 -1.45 14.37 -2.75
N GLY A 83 -2.24 13.97 -3.73
CA GLY A 83 -2.65 14.79 -4.87
C GLY A 83 -3.73 14.09 -5.70
N SER A 84 -4.49 14.89 -6.46
CA SER A 84 -5.51 14.39 -7.38
C SER A 84 -4.88 13.89 -8.68
N ASN A 85 -5.53 12.91 -9.32
CA ASN A 85 -5.13 12.39 -10.62
C ASN A 85 -6.31 12.20 -11.56
N ASN A 86 -6.07 12.39 -12.84
CA ASN A 86 -7.02 12.05 -13.89
C ASN A 86 -6.82 10.60 -14.32
N PHE A 87 -7.56 9.67 -13.70
CA PHE A 87 -7.62 8.31 -14.20
C PHE A 87 -8.45 8.23 -15.50
N PRO A 88 -8.33 7.15 -16.28
CA PRO A 88 -8.98 7.09 -17.60
C PRO A 88 -10.49 7.38 -17.60
N ASN A 89 -11.18 6.98 -16.53
CA ASN A 89 -12.65 7.01 -16.45
C ASN A 89 -13.18 7.93 -15.34
N ARG A 90 -12.30 8.56 -14.54
CA ARG A 90 -12.69 9.43 -13.44
C ARG A 90 -11.54 10.29 -12.95
N VAL A 91 -11.88 11.38 -12.29
CA VAL A 91 -10.91 12.05 -11.42
C VAL A 91 -10.78 11.28 -10.12
N TYR A 92 -9.54 10.97 -9.71
CA TYR A 92 -9.26 10.53 -8.36
C TYR A 92 -9.01 11.78 -7.51
N ASP A 93 -10.07 12.28 -6.91
CA ASP A 93 -10.05 13.53 -6.16
C ASP A 93 -9.38 13.37 -4.79
N ASN A 94 -8.36 14.20 -4.53
CA ASN A 94 -7.67 14.34 -3.26
C ASN A 94 -7.40 15.84 -3.07
N SER A 95 -8.41 16.56 -2.57
CA SER A 95 -8.27 17.99 -2.30
C SER A 95 -7.27 18.26 -1.18
N PRO A 96 -6.61 19.43 -1.14
CA PRO A 96 -5.69 19.80 -0.08
C PRO A 96 -6.31 19.69 1.32
N ASP A 97 -7.57 20.06 1.48
CA ASP A 97 -8.29 19.97 2.76
C ASP A 97 -8.46 18.52 3.23
N LEU A 98 -8.80 17.62 2.30
CA LEU A 98 -8.93 16.20 2.60
C LEU A 98 -7.57 15.57 2.96
N ILE A 99 -6.54 15.87 2.18
CA ILE A 99 -5.16 15.40 2.44
C ILE A 99 -4.72 15.84 3.84
N ASN A 100 -4.89 17.12 4.16
CA ASN A 100 -4.50 17.65 5.46
C ASN A 100 -5.30 17.03 6.62
N TRP A 101 -6.58 16.79 6.42
CA TRP A 101 -7.42 16.13 7.42
C TRP A 101 -7.01 14.67 7.63
N LEU A 102 -6.82 13.88 6.56
CA LEU A 102 -6.37 12.50 6.65
C LEU A 102 -5.00 12.39 7.34
N ALA A 103 -4.04 13.23 6.94
CA ALA A 103 -2.72 13.27 7.57
C ALA A 103 -2.81 13.59 9.07
N LYS A 104 -3.65 14.56 9.46
CA LYS A 104 -3.89 14.89 10.86
C LYS A 104 -4.48 13.73 11.64
N GLU A 105 -5.47 13.02 11.08
CA GLU A 105 -6.05 11.84 11.73
C GLU A 105 -5.04 10.71 11.87
N MET A 106 -4.20 10.48 10.86
CA MET A 106 -3.12 9.49 10.95
C MET A 106 -2.13 9.84 12.07
N LEU A 107 -1.77 11.12 12.22
CA LEU A 107 -0.95 11.59 13.35
C LEU A 107 -1.64 11.36 14.69
N ASN A 108 -2.92 11.74 14.82
CA ASN A 108 -3.71 11.62 16.04
C ASN A 108 -3.79 10.16 16.53
N TYR A 109 -3.92 9.22 15.61
CA TYR A 109 -4.06 7.79 15.90
C TYR A 109 -2.74 7.01 15.83
N ASN A 110 -1.60 7.69 15.56
CA ASN A 110 -0.29 7.06 15.38
C ASN A 110 -0.28 6.00 14.27
N VAL A 111 -0.95 6.26 13.16
CA VAL A 111 -1.00 5.44 11.96
C VAL A 111 0.12 5.86 11.01
N LEU A 112 0.93 4.90 10.54
CA LEU A 112 1.98 5.19 9.56
C LEU A 112 1.37 5.40 8.17
N PRO A 113 1.56 6.57 7.53
CA PRO A 113 1.07 6.78 6.17
C PRO A 113 1.91 6.02 5.14
N GLU A 114 1.24 5.35 4.20
CA GLU A 114 1.82 4.98 2.91
C GLU A 114 1.41 6.02 1.88
N VAL A 115 2.37 6.80 1.41
CA VAL A 115 2.11 7.80 0.36
C VAL A 115 2.01 7.11 -0.99
N GLU A 116 0.82 7.11 -1.57
CA GLU A 116 0.59 6.64 -2.94
C GLU A 116 1.02 7.71 -3.95
N ALA A 117 2.19 7.53 -4.55
CA ALA A 117 2.73 8.45 -5.56
C ALA A 117 2.33 7.99 -6.97
N PHE A 118 1.30 8.61 -7.52
CA PHE A 118 0.84 8.44 -8.91
C PHE A 118 1.54 9.40 -9.88
N ASP A 119 2.27 10.37 -9.36
CA ASP A 119 2.98 11.40 -10.08
C ASP A 119 4.22 11.85 -9.30
N LEU A 120 5.21 12.41 -9.98
CA LEU A 120 6.43 12.92 -9.35
C LEU A 120 6.13 14.03 -8.33
N SER A 121 5.15 14.88 -8.61
CA SER A 121 4.71 15.96 -7.71
C SER A 121 4.26 15.45 -6.34
N HIS A 122 3.73 14.23 -6.26
CA HIS A 122 3.31 13.61 -5.00
C HIS A 122 4.51 13.33 -4.06
N ILE A 123 5.68 13.00 -4.61
CA ILE A 123 6.90 12.82 -3.82
C ILE A 123 7.37 14.15 -3.23
N PHE A 124 7.32 15.23 -4.01
CA PHE A 124 7.65 16.58 -3.51
C PHE A 124 6.61 17.07 -2.50
N GLN A 125 5.32 16.78 -2.73
CA GLN A 125 4.26 17.10 -1.77
C GLN A 125 4.48 16.37 -0.44
N ALA A 126 4.83 15.08 -0.48
CA ALA A 126 5.17 14.32 0.73
C ALA A 126 6.34 14.94 1.49
N ALA A 127 7.40 15.35 0.77
CA ALA A 127 8.55 16.01 1.37
C ALA A 127 8.16 17.35 2.03
N GLN A 128 7.30 18.14 1.39
CA GLN A 128 6.77 19.37 1.97
C GLN A 128 5.94 19.08 3.22
N MET A 129 5.09 18.04 3.20
CA MET A 129 4.28 17.65 4.35
C MET A 129 5.13 17.19 5.55
N VAL A 130 6.26 16.53 5.30
CA VAL A 130 7.25 16.20 6.34
C VAL A 130 7.87 17.48 6.90
N SER A 131 8.30 18.41 6.03
CA SER A 131 8.89 19.68 6.43
C SER A 131 7.95 20.56 7.26
N ASP A 132 6.66 20.52 6.96
CA ASP A 132 5.60 21.28 7.65
C ASP A 132 5.11 20.58 8.94
N GLY A 133 5.62 19.40 9.27
CA GLY A 133 5.17 18.63 10.42
C GLY A 133 3.79 17.97 10.26
N ARG A 134 3.26 17.91 9.03
CA ARG A 134 2.00 17.20 8.71
C ARG A 134 2.22 15.68 8.63
N LEU A 135 3.47 15.24 8.40
CA LEU A 135 3.92 13.87 8.52
C LEU A 135 5.15 13.85 9.43
N ILE A 136 5.04 13.25 10.62
CA ILE A 136 6.15 13.26 11.63
C ILE A 136 7.29 12.34 11.22
N ARG A 137 7.02 11.22 10.57
CA ARG A 137 8.03 10.21 10.17
C ARG A 137 8.29 10.32 8.69
N PRO A 138 9.47 9.94 8.21
CA PRO A 138 9.61 9.66 6.79
C PRO A 138 8.52 8.67 6.40
N PRO A 139 7.64 9.01 5.44
CA PRO A 139 6.55 8.13 5.06
C PRO A 139 7.09 6.93 4.27
N TYR A 140 6.31 5.86 4.27
CA TYR A 140 6.50 4.77 3.31
C TYR A 140 5.94 5.22 1.96
N ILE A 141 6.75 5.18 0.90
CA ILE A 141 6.36 5.70 -0.41
C ILE A 141 6.04 4.55 -1.36
N GLN A 142 4.85 4.56 -1.94
CA GLN A 142 4.46 3.61 -2.97
C GLN A 142 4.50 4.29 -4.35
N PHE A 143 5.32 3.77 -5.26
CA PHE A 143 5.35 4.21 -6.66
C PHE A 143 4.29 3.45 -7.46
N VAL A 144 3.15 4.09 -7.71
CA VAL A 144 2.06 3.50 -8.49
C VAL A 144 2.27 3.79 -9.96
N MET A 145 2.56 2.75 -10.75
CA MET A 145 3.01 2.90 -12.13
C MET A 145 2.15 2.12 -13.12
N GLY A 146 2.01 2.69 -14.31
CA GLY A 146 1.32 2.03 -15.42
C GLY A 146 -0.17 2.35 -15.55
N ILE A 147 -0.69 3.29 -14.75
CA ILE A 147 -2.04 3.83 -14.97
C ILE A 147 -1.99 4.86 -16.10
N LYS A 148 -2.92 4.75 -17.06
CA LYS A 148 -3.06 5.75 -18.11
C LYS A 148 -3.38 7.14 -17.50
N ASN A 149 -2.72 8.17 -18.00
CA ASN A 149 -2.79 9.56 -17.52
C ASN A 149 -2.14 9.79 -16.12
N ALA A 150 -1.38 8.83 -15.63
CA ALA A 150 -0.51 8.96 -14.45
C ALA A 150 0.89 8.49 -14.85
N MET A 151 1.74 8.13 -13.88
CA MET A 151 3.12 7.75 -14.16
C MET A 151 3.21 6.47 -14.98
N PRO A 152 3.93 6.47 -16.11
CA PRO A 152 4.13 5.28 -16.92
C PRO A 152 5.02 4.26 -16.21
N ALA A 153 4.81 2.97 -16.49
CA ALA A 153 5.76 1.92 -16.12
C ALA A 153 6.97 1.95 -17.07
N ASP A 154 7.89 2.85 -16.79
CA ASP A 154 9.15 3.06 -17.50
C ASP A 154 10.31 2.96 -16.51
N MET A 155 11.39 2.27 -16.92
CA MET A 155 12.54 1.98 -16.03
C MET A 155 13.30 3.24 -15.65
N GLU A 156 13.47 4.18 -16.56
CA GLU A 156 14.24 5.41 -16.27
C GLU A 156 13.44 6.32 -15.34
N VAL A 157 12.12 6.39 -15.51
CA VAL A 157 11.21 7.08 -14.59
C VAL A 157 11.26 6.42 -13.21
N PHE A 158 11.24 5.10 -13.12
CA PHE A 158 11.31 4.37 -11.87
C PHE A 158 12.63 4.65 -11.12
N LYS A 159 13.76 4.59 -11.82
CA LYS A 159 15.07 4.98 -11.27
C LYS A 159 15.09 6.44 -10.79
N PHE A 160 14.47 7.33 -11.54
CA PHE A 160 14.37 8.74 -11.19
C PHE A 160 13.57 8.95 -9.90
N TYR A 161 12.48 8.18 -9.70
CA TYR A 161 11.70 8.18 -8.48
C TYR A 161 12.54 7.76 -7.27
N ILE A 162 13.25 6.64 -7.38
CA ILE A 162 14.14 6.16 -6.32
C ILE A 162 15.16 7.24 -5.93
N LYS A 163 15.86 7.80 -6.92
CA LYS A 163 16.85 8.88 -6.69
C LYS A 163 16.21 10.10 -6.04
N THR A 164 15.00 10.44 -6.45
CA THR A 164 14.29 11.61 -5.90
C THR A 164 13.93 11.35 -4.44
N VAL A 165 13.34 10.20 -4.09
CA VAL A 165 13.02 9.85 -2.70
C VAL A 165 14.29 9.84 -1.84
N GLN A 166 15.35 9.18 -2.28
CA GLN A 166 16.62 9.15 -1.55
C GLN A 166 17.20 10.53 -1.26
N ARG A 167 17.02 11.48 -2.19
CA ARG A 167 17.52 12.85 -2.08
C ARG A 167 16.68 13.74 -1.16
N ILE A 168 15.34 13.70 -1.27
CA ILE A 168 14.46 14.67 -0.60
C ILE A 168 13.69 14.10 0.59
N LEU A 169 13.64 12.78 0.73
CA LEU A 169 13.03 12.04 1.84
C LEU A 169 14.01 10.98 2.36
N PRO A 170 15.20 11.36 2.80
CA PRO A 170 16.20 10.38 3.26
C PRO A 170 15.63 9.54 4.43
N GLY A 171 15.90 8.24 4.38
CA GLY A 171 15.39 7.28 5.37
C GLY A 171 13.95 6.78 5.11
N SER A 172 13.27 7.25 4.06
CA SER A 172 12.00 6.66 3.64
C SER A 172 12.22 5.32 2.95
N GLU A 173 11.47 4.33 3.38
CA GLU A 173 11.32 3.08 2.66
C GLU A 173 10.32 3.28 1.50
N TRP A 174 10.44 2.44 0.48
CA TRP A 174 9.58 2.54 -0.70
C TRP A 174 9.25 1.20 -1.33
N CYS A 175 8.12 1.11 -2.02
CA CYS A 175 7.75 -0.04 -2.83
C CYS A 175 7.30 0.39 -4.24
N GLY A 176 7.35 -0.55 -5.17
CA GLY A 176 6.72 -0.41 -6.48
C GLY A 176 5.41 -1.18 -6.56
N ALA A 177 4.40 -0.54 -7.14
CA ALA A 177 3.09 -1.10 -7.45
C ALA A 177 2.80 -0.92 -8.95
N GLY A 178 2.91 -1.98 -9.72
CA GLY A 178 2.59 -1.97 -11.15
C GLY A 178 1.12 -2.33 -11.40
N ILE A 179 0.44 -1.57 -12.23
CA ILE A 179 -0.99 -1.78 -12.50
C ILE A 179 -1.19 -2.61 -13.78
N GLY A 180 -2.09 -3.59 -13.72
CA GLY A 180 -2.41 -4.50 -14.82
C GLY A 180 -1.17 -5.29 -15.27
N LYS A 181 -0.90 -5.32 -16.57
CA LYS A 181 0.23 -6.05 -17.16
C LYS A 181 1.62 -5.63 -16.64
N PHE A 182 1.71 -4.51 -15.94
CA PHE A 182 2.97 -3.98 -15.43
C PHE A 182 3.31 -4.50 -14.02
N GLN A 183 2.41 -5.19 -13.32
CA GLN A 183 2.63 -5.62 -11.95
C GLN A 183 3.92 -6.45 -11.80
N SER A 184 4.06 -7.54 -12.54
CA SER A 184 5.23 -8.41 -12.43
C SER A 184 6.55 -7.70 -12.75
N VAL A 185 6.58 -6.84 -13.76
CA VAL A 185 7.79 -6.14 -14.16
C VAL A 185 8.20 -5.07 -13.15
N VAL A 186 7.24 -4.34 -12.58
CA VAL A 186 7.50 -3.34 -11.54
C VAL A 186 7.93 -4.03 -10.24
N ASN A 187 7.33 -5.18 -9.89
CA ASN A 187 7.77 -5.99 -8.76
C ASN A 187 9.23 -6.42 -8.91
N GLU A 188 9.62 -6.91 -10.09
CA GLU A 188 11.01 -7.29 -10.37
C GLU A 188 11.96 -6.09 -10.25
N TRP A 189 11.60 -4.92 -10.79
CA TRP A 189 12.40 -3.71 -10.65
C TRP A 189 12.58 -3.31 -9.18
N SER A 190 11.51 -3.34 -8.40
CA SER A 190 11.53 -2.97 -6.98
C SER A 190 12.47 -3.87 -6.19
N ILE A 191 12.31 -5.18 -6.33
CA ILE A 191 13.14 -6.17 -5.64
C ILE A 191 14.61 -6.01 -6.05
N ARG A 192 14.89 -5.91 -7.34
CA ARG A 192 16.25 -5.78 -7.87
C ARG A 192 16.95 -4.49 -7.45
N MET A 193 16.19 -3.40 -7.22
CA MET A 193 16.75 -2.09 -6.86
C MET A 193 16.72 -1.78 -5.37
N GLY A 194 16.41 -2.76 -4.53
CA GLY A 194 16.51 -2.62 -3.09
C GLY A 194 15.23 -2.15 -2.39
N GLY A 195 14.12 -1.95 -3.11
CA GLY A 195 12.83 -1.59 -2.55
C GLY A 195 11.97 -2.78 -2.16
N HIS A 196 10.79 -2.49 -1.66
CA HIS A 196 9.72 -3.45 -1.40
C HIS A 196 8.79 -3.56 -2.59
N THR A 197 7.82 -4.46 -2.56
CA THR A 197 6.89 -4.64 -3.67
C THR A 197 5.47 -4.88 -3.17
N ARG A 198 4.50 -4.34 -3.92
CA ARG A 198 3.08 -4.61 -3.75
C ARG A 198 2.60 -5.48 -4.90
N THR A 199 1.81 -6.52 -4.57
CA THR A 199 1.18 -7.41 -5.52
C THR A 199 -0.20 -7.81 -5.04
N GLY A 200 -1.09 -8.16 -5.95
CA GLY A 200 -2.44 -8.60 -5.61
C GLY A 200 -3.43 -8.39 -6.75
N MET A 201 -4.61 -9.01 -6.60
CA MET A 201 -5.66 -9.01 -7.62
C MET A 201 -6.40 -7.67 -7.75
N GLU A 202 -6.21 -6.75 -6.80
CA GLU A 202 -6.67 -5.37 -6.94
C GLU A 202 -6.02 -4.67 -8.13
N ASP A 203 -4.72 -4.92 -8.32
CA ASP A 203 -3.89 -4.24 -9.31
C ASP A 203 -3.77 -5.03 -10.62
N ASN A 204 -3.80 -6.37 -10.54
CA ASN A 204 -3.68 -7.26 -11.69
C ASN A 204 -4.27 -8.64 -11.41
N ILE A 205 -5.09 -9.15 -12.30
CA ILE A 205 -5.75 -10.46 -12.19
C ILE A 205 -5.01 -11.58 -12.93
N ARG A 206 -3.76 -11.38 -13.36
CA ARG A 206 -3.02 -12.34 -14.20
C ARG A 206 -1.65 -12.66 -13.64
N LEU A 207 -1.27 -13.94 -13.70
CA LEU A 207 0.09 -14.39 -13.47
C LEU A 207 1.02 -14.01 -14.63
N ASP A 208 0.53 -14.16 -15.85
CA ASP A 208 1.22 -13.82 -17.09
C ASP A 208 0.20 -13.39 -18.16
N LYS A 209 0.68 -13.18 -19.39
CA LYS A 209 -0.16 -12.71 -20.51
C LYS A 209 -1.39 -13.61 -20.77
N ASN A 210 -1.27 -14.93 -20.54
CA ASN A 210 -2.28 -15.91 -20.94
C ASN A 210 -3.01 -16.54 -19.75
N THR A 211 -2.46 -16.45 -18.53
CA THR A 211 -2.91 -17.18 -17.35
C THR A 211 -3.50 -16.24 -16.31
N LEU A 212 -4.76 -16.47 -15.91
CA LEU A 212 -5.36 -15.77 -14.79
C LEU A 212 -4.70 -16.23 -13.47
N ALA A 213 -4.56 -15.30 -12.54
CA ALA A 213 -4.14 -15.64 -11.18
C ALA A 213 -5.30 -16.35 -10.47
N PRO A 214 -5.08 -17.55 -9.91
CA PRO A 214 -6.12 -18.26 -9.17
C PRO A 214 -6.43 -17.61 -7.82
N SER A 215 -5.47 -16.90 -7.21
CA SER A 215 -5.63 -16.21 -5.92
C SER A 215 -4.60 -15.09 -5.76
N ASN A 216 -4.77 -14.27 -4.71
CA ASN A 216 -3.75 -13.32 -4.27
C ASN A 216 -2.45 -14.03 -3.86
N ALA A 217 -2.56 -15.16 -3.17
CA ALA A 217 -1.40 -15.95 -2.74
C ALA A 217 -0.51 -16.38 -3.92
N ALA A 218 -1.09 -16.72 -5.06
CA ALA A 218 -0.32 -17.07 -6.26
C ALA A 218 0.51 -15.88 -6.79
N LEU A 219 -0.01 -14.64 -6.69
CA LEU A 219 0.74 -13.44 -7.05
C LEU A 219 1.83 -13.12 -6.03
N VAL A 220 1.56 -13.35 -4.74
CA VAL A 220 2.56 -13.21 -3.67
C VAL A 220 3.69 -14.22 -3.85
N LEU A 221 3.37 -15.49 -4.12
CA LEU A 221 4.37 -16.54 -4.37
C LEU A 221 5.30 -16.16 -5.52
N LYS A 222 4.76 -15.59 -6.59
CA LYS A 222 5.56 -15.08 -7.71
C LYS A 222 6.53 -13.97 -7.29
N ALA A 223 6.12 -13.08 -6.37
CA ALA A 223 7.02 -12.06 -5.82
C ALA A 223 8.10 -12.69 -4.91
N VAL A 224 7.77 -13.72 -4.15
CA VAL A 224 8.72 -14.51 -3.34
C VAL A 224 9.77 -15.20 -4.23
N GLU A 225 9.36 -15.78 -5.35
CA GLU A 225 10.28 -16.36 -6.35
C GLU A 225 11.23 -15.31 -6.93
N LEU A 226 10.74 -14.10 -7.19
CA LEU A 226 11.60 -12.98 -7.61
C LEU A 226 12.58 -12.57 -6.50
N CYS A 227 12.18 -12.59 -5.25
CA CYS A 227 13.07 -12.33 -4.12
C CYS A 227 14.22 -13.36 -4.09
N ALA A 228 13.91 -14.64 -4.23
CA ALA A 228 14.92 -15.70 -4.31
C ALA A 228 15.86 -15.53 -5.53
N LYS A 229 15.32 -15.15 -6.69
CA LYS A 229 16.10 -14.88 -7.92
C LYS A 229 17.17 -13.80 -7.74
N TYR A 230 16.92 -12.83 -6.86
CA TYR A 230 17.81 -11.68 -6.64
C TYR A 230 18.52 -11.71 -5.28
N ASP A 231 18.59 -12.86 -4.61
CA ASP A 231 19.22 -13.05 -3.30
C ASP A 231 18.72 -12.05 -2.25
N ARG A 232 17.44 -11.70 -2.31
CA ARG A 232 16.77 -10.83 -1.36
C ARG A 232 15.74 -11.62 -0.55
N PRO A 233 16.07 -12.02 0.68
CA PRO A 233 15.14 -12.79 1.51
C PRO A 233 13.87 -11.99 1.78
N VAL A 234 12.74 -12.68 1.77
CA VAL A 234 11.46 -12.11 2.22
C VAL A 234 11.56 -11.79 3.71
N ALA A 235 11.19 -10.57 4.10
CA ALA A 235 11.19 -10.17 5.50
C ALA A 235 10.09 -10.93 6.27
N SER A 236 10.39 -11.41 7.47
CA SER A 236 9.34 -11.81 8.41
C SER A 236 8.53 -10.59 8.87
N CYS A 237 7.33 -10.81 9.42
CA CYS A 237 6.52 -9.72 9.99
C CYS A 237 7.29 -8.91 11.04
N LYS A 238 8.09 -9.57 11.88
CA LYS A 238 8.99 -8.90 12.85
C LYS A 238 10.02 -8.00 12.17
N GLN A 239 10.65 -8.49 11.11
CA GLN A 239 11.61 -7.70 10.33
C GLN A 239 10.94 -6.53 9.59
N ALA A 240 9.77 -6.76 8.98
CA ALA A 240 9.00 -5.72 8.30
C ALA A 240 8.61 -4.57 9.26
N ARG A 241 8.17 -4.90 10.48
CA ARG A 241 7.88 -3.92 11.52
C ARG A 241 9.12 -3.10 11.91
N LYS A 242 10.27 -3.76 12.04
CA LYS A 242 11.54 -3.08 12.32
C LYS A 242 11.94 -2.14 11.19
N ILE A 243 11.82 -2.57 9.93
CA ILE A 243 12.10 -1.77 8.74
C ILE A 243 11.21 -0.53 8.71
N LEU A 244 9.91 -0.69 8.96
CA LEU A 244 8.91 0.38 8.94
C LEU A 244 8.85 1.18 10.25
N ASN A 245 9.71 0.88 11.23
CA ASN A 245 9.73 1.50 12.56
C ASN A 245 8.36 1.46 13.26
N LEU A 246 7.64 0.34 13.09
CA LEU A 246 6.39 0.03 13.78
C LEU A 246 6.68 -0.71 15.09
N LYS A 247 5.81 -0.50 16.09
CA LYS A 247 5.93 -1.27 17.34
C LYS A 247 5.70 -2.75 17.05
N TYR A 248 6.53 -3.59 17.63
CA TYR A 248 6.30 -5.02 17.71
C TYR A 248 5.57 -5.29 19.03
N PHE A 249 4.46 -5.97 18.99
CA PHE A 249 3.84 -6.50 20.20
C PHE A 249 4.60 -7.80 20.51
N ASP A 250 5.44 -7.78 21.55
CA ASP A 250 5.99 -9.01 22.09
C ASP A 250 4.81 -9.88 22.53
N GLU A 251 4.85 -11.16 22.17
CA GLU A 251 3.94 -12.14 22.69
C GLU A 251 4.08 -12.13 24.21
N THR A 252 3.05 -11.64 24.91
CA THR A 252 2.90 -11.75 26.37
C THR A 252 2.31 -13.10 26.70
#